data_6cb4d782c98b9741c961d54491645d01
#
_entry.id   6cb4d782c98b9741c961d54491645d01
#
_cell.length_a   1.000
_cell.length_b   1.000
_cell.length_c   1.000
_cell.angle_alpha   90.00
_cell.angle_beta   90.00
_cell.angle_gamma   90.00
#
_symmetry.space_group_name_H-M   'P 1'
#
loop_
_entity.id
_entity.type
_entity.pdbx_description
1 polymer ?
#
loop_
_entity_poly.entity_id
_entity_poly.type
_entity_poly.pdbx_seq_one_letter_code
_entity_poly.pdbx_strand_id
1 'polypeptide(L)'
;RLALRTALMARIDDVTVVKDFGATLEAPKTREITDALGRLGIAADAKVLIVLTSPSEVVRRSVRNLEKVKLIAADQLNVFDLLHANALVLGEEALATIQEVYGDD
;
A
#
# COMPACT_ATOMS: atom_id res chain seq x y z
N ARG A 1 -1.40 15.84 10.42
CA ARG A 1 -1.21 15.92 8.96
C ARG A 1 0.17 16.32 8.55
N LEU A 2 0.75 17.31 9.20
CA LEU A 2 2.12 17.71 8.89
C LEU A 2 3.10 16.56 9.14
N ALA A 3 2.93 15.83 10.24
CA ALA A 3 3.77 14.68 10.54
C ALA A 3 3.61 13.58 9.49
N LEU A 4 2.38 13.37 9.01
CA LEU A 4 2.11 12.36 7.98
C LEU A 4 2.77 12.75 6.66
N ARG A 5 2.66 14.02 6.29
CA ARG A 5 3.29 14.53 5.07
C ARG A 5 4.82 14.39 5.15
N THR A 6 5.40 14.71 6.29
CA THR A 6 6.83 14.58 6.49
C THR A 6 7.27 13.13 6.38
N ALA A 7 6.49 12.19 6.96
CA ALA A 7 6.80 10.77 6.86
C ALA A 7 6.73 10.27 5.42
N LEU A 8 5.73 10.73 4.66
CA LEU A 8 5.62 10.37 3.24
C LEU A 8 6.80 10.88 2.44
N MET A 9 7.20 12.12 2.66
CA MET A 9 8.34 12.71 1.95
C MET A 9 9.64 11.99 2.29
N ALA A 10 9.81 11.58 3.54
CA ALA A 10 10.99 10.83 3.97
C ALA A 10 11.08 9.45 3.31
N ARG A 11 9.95 8.90 2.88
CA ARG A 11 9.89 7.56 2.29
C ARG A 11 9.62 7.58 0.79
N ILE A 12 9.68 8.75 0.15
CA ILE A 12 9.29 8.88 -1.25
C ILE A 12 10.13 7.99 -2.18
N ASP A 13 11.40 7.76 -1.84
CA ASP A 13 12.27 6.92 -2.67
C ASP A 13 11.96 5.43 -2.53
N ASP A 14 11.24 5.04 -1.48
CA ASP A 14 10.86 3.65 -1.22
C ASP A 14 9.46 3.32 -1.75
N VAL A 15 8.76 4.29 -2.30
CA VAL A 15 7.39 4.12 -2.76
C VAL A 15 7.37 3.52 -4.16
N THR A 16 6.57 2.48 -4.33
CA THR A 16 6.27 1.91 -5.65
C THR A 16 4.81 2.24 -5.96
N VAL A 17 4.59 2.96 -7.06
CA VAL A 17 3.24 3.30 -7.49
C VAL A 17 2.78 2.26 -8.49
N VAL A 18 1.61 1.68 -8.26
CA VAL A 18 1.07 0.63 -9.12
C VAL A 18 -0.31 1.03 -9.64
N LYS A 19 -0.63 0.54 -10.81
CA LYS A 19 -1.91 0.78 -11.44
C LYS A 19 -2.75 -0.48 -11.34
N ASP A 20 -4.01 -0.33 -10.90
CA ASP A 20 -4.97 -1.42 -10.85
C ASP A 20 -4.50 -2.64 -10.04
N PHE A 21 -3.84 -2.41 -8.91
CA PHE A 21 -3.35 -3.49 -8.06
C PHE A 21 -4.50 -4.39 -7.62
N GLY A 22 -4.41 -5.66 -7.96
CA GLY A 22 -5.43 -6.64 -7.60
C GLY A 22 -6.73 -6.54 -8.41
N ALA A 23 -6.79 -5.66 -9.42
CA ALA A 23 -8.01 -5.46 -10.20
C ALA A 23 -8.45 -6.69 -10.98
N THR A 24 -7.52 -7.57 -11.32
CA THR A 24 -7.81 -8.79 -12.06
C THR A 24 -8.21 -9.97 -11.18
N LEU A 25 -8.18 -9.81 -9.85
CA LEU A 25 -8.55 -10.88 -8.94
C LEU A 25 -10.08 -11.08 -8.95
N GLU A 26 -10.50 -12.28 -9.26
CA GLU A 26 -11.91 -12.65 -9.22
C GLU A 26 -12.30 -13.32 -7.90
N ALA A 27 -11.30 -13.91 -7.23
CA ALA A 27 -11.50 -14.58 -5.94
C ALA A 27 -10.25 -14.35 -5.08
N PRO A 28 -10.35 -14.45 -3.74
CA PRO A 28 -9.19 -14.26 -2.87
C PRO A 28 -8.07 -15.24 -3.20
N LYS A 29 -6.88 -14.72 -3.51
CA LYS A 29 -5.70 -15.52 -3.84
C LYS A 29 -4.45 -14.87 -3.28
N THR A 30 -4.02 -15.35 -2.12
CA THR A 30 -2.82 -14.86 -1.46
C THR A 30 -1.59 -14.96 -2.35
N ARG A 31 -1.48 -16.08 -3.10
CA ARG A 31 -0.34 -16.30 -3.97
C ARG A 31 -0.20 -15.24 -5.07
N GLU A 32 -1.31 -14.78 -5.62
CA GLU A 32 -1.25 -13.74 -6.64
C GLU A 32 -0.74 -12.42 -6.08
N ILE A 33 -1.07 -12.12 -4.83
CA ILE A 33 -0.54 -10.94 -4.16
C ILE A 33 0.96 -11.07 -3.94
N THR A 34 1.44 -12.21 -3.44
CA THR A 34 2.87 -12.42 -3.23
C THR A 34 3.64 -12.40 -4.54
N ASP A 35 3.08 -12.96 -5.61
CA ASP A 35 3.70 -12.92 -6.93
C ASP A 35 3.79 -11.50 -7.46
N ALA A 36 2.74 -10.70 -7.28
CA ALA A 36 2.73 -9.31 -7.70
C ALA A 36 3.80 -8.50 -6.96
N LEU A 37 3.93 -8.70 -5.66
CA LEU A 37 4.95 -8.03 -4.86
C LEU A 37 6.36 -8.44 -5.30
N GLY A 38 6.55 -9.71 -5.64
CA GLY A 38 7.81 -10.21 -6.17
C GLY A 38 8.19 -9.54 -7.48
N ARG A 39 7.21 -9.30 -8.37
CA ARG A 39 7.44 -8.61 -9.64
C ARG A 39 7.88 -7.17 -9.43
N LEU A 40 7.48 -6.56 -8.32
CA LEU A 40 7.89 -5.21 -7.98
C LEU A 40 9.28 -5.17 -7.32
N GLY A 41 9.92 -6.31 -7.16
CA GLY A 41 11.24 -6.40 -6.56
C GLY A 41 11.24 -6.37 -5.04
N ILE A 42 10.08 -6.61 -4.42
CA ILE A 42 9.95 -6.60 -2.97
C ILE A 42 10.33 -7.97 -2.41
N ALA A 43 11.20 -7.98 -1.40
CA ALA A 43 11.65 -9.23 -0.78
C ALA A 43 10.49 -9.93 -0.08
N ALA A 44 10.50 -11.27 -0.09
CA ALA A 44 9.41 -12.07 0.49
C ALA A 44 9.25 -11.86 1.99
N ASP A 45 10.32 -11.49 2.69
CA ASP A 45 10.30 -11.27 4.14
C ASP A 45 10.17 -9.80 4.53
N ALA A 46 10.01 -8.91 3.56
CA ALA A 46 9.87 -7.48 3.84
C ALA A 46 8.49 -7.16 4.42
N LYS A 47 8.44 -6.18 5.30
CA LYS A 47 7.19 -5.62 5.78
C LYS A 47 6.67 -4.65 4.72
N VAL A 48 5.51 -4.93 4.17
CA VAL A 48 4.94 -4.16 3.07
C VAL A 48 3.67 -3.47 3.54
N LEU A 49 3.56 -2.18 3.23
CA LEU A 49 2.32 -1.45 3.42
C LEU A 49 1.73 -1.17 2.04
N ILE A 50 0.52 -1.66 1.81
CA ILE A 50 -0.20 -1.42 0.56
C ILE A 50 -1.30 -0.40 0.84
N VAL A 51 -1.31 0.69 0.08
CA VAL A 51 -2.28 1.76 0.25
C VAL A 51 -3.12 1.88 -1.02
N LEU A 52 -4.41 1.67 -0.89
CA LEU A 52 -5.36 1.76 -1.99
C LEU A 52 -6.53 2.66 -1.60
N THR A 53 -7.11 3.35 -2.56
CA THR A 53 -8.24 4.24 -2.30
C THR A 53 -9.47 3.48 -1.80
N SER A 54 -9.84 2.42 -2.51
CA SER A 54 -11.01 1.63 -2.17
C SER A 54 -10.71 0.16 -2.43
N PRO A 55 -9.93 -0.48 -1.54
CA PRO A 55 -9.57 -1.88 -1.75
C PRO A 55 -10.83 -2.75 -1.74
N SER A 56 -10.91 -3.67 -2.70
CA SER A 56 -12.03 -4.59 -2.79
C SER A 56 -11.95 -5.64 -1.67
N GLU A 57 -13.07 -6.28 -1.40
CA GLU A 57 -13.11 -7.38 -0.43
C GLU A 57 -12.20 -8.53 -0.86
N VAL A 58 -12.10 -8.78 -2.15
CA VAL A 58 -11.22 -9.81 -2.69
C VAL A 58 -9.76 -9.52 -2.35
N VAL A 59 -9.31 -8.27 -2.53
CA VAL A 59 -7.95 -7.87 -2.19
C VAL A 59 -7.73 -7.95 -0.68
N ARG A 60 -8.69 -7.49 0.11
CA ARG A 60 -8.58 -7.53 1.57
C ARG A 60 -8.41 -8.97 2.07
N ARG A 61 -9.18 -9.89 1.53
CA ARG A 61 -9.08 -11.31 1.90
C ARG A 61 -7.76 -11.92 1.43
N SER A 62 -7.30 -11.50 0.25
CA SER A 62 -6.06 -12.03 -0.31
C SER A 62 -4.84 -11.67 0.53
N VAL A 63 -4.80 -10.47 1.13
CA VAL A 63 -3.66 -10.05 1.94
C VAL A 63 -3.79 -10.42 3.42
N ARG A 64 -4.98 -10.77 3.88
CA ARG A 64 -5.24 -11.00 5.31
C ARG A 64 -4.35 -12.09 5.92
N ASN A 65 -4.00 -13.11 5.15
CA ASN A 65 -3.17 -14.21 5.62
C ASN A 65 -1.66 -13.92 5.56
N LEU A 66 -1.27 -12.77 5.03
CA LEU A 66 0.13 -12.39 4.90
C LEU A 66 0.53 -11.56 6.12
N GLU A 67 1.31 -12.15 7.02
CA GLU A 67 1.67 -11.51 8.30
C GLU A 67 2.42 -10.19 8.11
N LYS A 68 3.23 -10.11 7.08
CA LYS A 68 4.09 -8.94 6.86
C LYS A 68 3.51 -7.94 5.86
N VAL A 69 2.31 -8.18 5.38
CA VAL A 69 1.65 -7.27 4.45
C VAL A 69 0.45 -6.65 5.16
N LYS A 70 0.39 -5.33 5.17
CA LYS A 70 -0.73 -4.59 5.71
C LYS A 70 -1.38 -3.79 4.60
N LEU A 71 -2.69 -3.88 4.52
CA LEU A 71 -3.49 -3.12 3.55
C LEU A 71 -4.25 -2.03 4.30
N ILE A 72 -4.15 -0.81 3.82
CA ILE A 72 -4.83 0.32 4.45
C ILE A 72 -5.43 1.20 3.37
N ALA A 73 -6.57 1.83 3.68
CA ALA A 73 -7.19 2.79 2.78
C ALA A 73 -6.42 4.11 2.82
N ALA A 74 -6.40 4.82 1.70
CA ALA A 74 -5.62 6.05 1.58
C ALA A 74 -6.03 7.13 2.57
N ASP A 75 -7.30 7.17 2.97
CA ASP A 75 -7.80 8.15 3.93
C ASP A 75 -7.58 7.76 5.39
N GLN A 76 -6.98 6.59 5.62
CA GLN A 76 -6.73 6.06 6.97
C GLN A 76 -5.25 5.85 7.25
N LEU A 77 -4.37 6.50 6.51
CA LEU A 77 -2.94 6.42 6.72
C LEU A 77 -2.55 6.95 8.10
N ASN A 78 -1.51 6.35 8.67
CA ASN A 78 -0.91 6.88 9.89
C ASN A 78 0.61 6.82 9.80
N VAL A 79 1.26 7.66 10.61
CA VAL A 79 2.72 7.82 10.59
C VAL A 79 3.42 6.53 10.99
N PHE A 80 2.89 5.83 11.98
CA PHE A 80 3.50 4.60 12.47
C PHE A 80 3.66 3.57 11.34
N ASP A 81 2.57 3.33 10.58
CA ASP A 81 2.61 2.36 9.49
C ASP A 81 3.61 2.76 8.41
N LEU A 82 3.66 4.06 8.08
CA LEU A 82 4.58 4.56 7.07
C LEU A 82 6.04 4.35 7.47
N LEU A 83 6.36 4.60 8.73
CA LEU A 83 7.73 4.53 9.20
C LEU A 83 8.21 3.09 9.45
N HIS A 84 7.31 2.17 9.74
CA HIS A 84 7.68 0.81 10.08
C HIS A 84 7.67 -0.16 8.91
N ALA A 85 7.14 0.23 7.76
CA ALA A 85 7.17 -0.63 6.58
C ALA A 85 8.52 -0.59 5.91
N ASN A 86 8.99 -1.73 5.41
CA ASN A 86 10.22 -1.80 4.62
C ASN A 86 9.96 -1.35 3.17
N ALA A 87 8.75 -1.57 2.66
CA ALA A 87 8.38 -1.18 1.31
C ALA A 87 6.97 -0.60 1.32
N LEU A 88 6.75 0.39 0.49
CA LEU A 88 5.45 1.05 0.34
C LEU A 88 4.94 0.83 -1.07
N VAL A 89 3.71 0.32 -1.19
CA VAL A 89 3.05 0.15 -2.47
C VAL A 89 1.81 1.04 -2.47
N LEU A 90 1.77 2.00 -3.37
CA LEU A 90 0.64 2.92 -3.50
C LEU A 90 -0.09 2.67 -4.80
N GLY A 91 -1.41 2.55 -4.73
CA GLY A 91 -2.21 2.59 -5.94
C GLY A 91 -2.16 3.99 -6.54
N GLU A 92 -2.21 4.09 -7.85
CA GLU A 92 -2.19 5.38 -8.53
C GLU A 92 -3.31 6.29 -8.03
N GLU A 93 -4.50 5.74 -7.84
CA GLU A 93 -5.63 6.51 -7.33
C GLU A 93 -5.43 6.91 -5.86
N ALA A 94 -4.75 6.07 -5.09
CA ALA A 94 -4.46 6.37 -3.70
C ALA A 94 -3.54 7.58 -3.58
N LEU A 95 -2.60 7.72 -4.49
CA LEU A 95 -1.70 8.87 -4.50
C LEU A 95 -2.49 10.17 -4.65
N ALA A 96 -3.47 10.20 -5.54
CA ALA A 96 -4.32 11.37 -5.72
C ALA A 96 -5.13 11.67 -4.46
N THR A 97 -5.67 10.63 -3.82
CA THR A 97 -6.42 10.79 -2.56
C THR A 97 -5.54 11.36 -1.47
N ILE A 98 -4.31 10.89 -1.37
CA ILE A 98 -3.35 11.36 -0.37
C ILE A 98 -3.06 12.84 -0.59
N GLN A 99 -2.84 13.26 -1.82
CA GLN A 99 -2.61 14.66 -2.14
C GLN A 99 -3.82 15.53 -1.79
N GLU A 100 -5.01 15.02 -2.00
CA GLU A 100 -6.24 15.74 -1.69
C GLU A 100 -6.48 15.87 -0.19
N VAL A 101 -6.29 14.78 0.55
CA VAL A 101 -6.61 14.74 1.99
C VAL A 101 -5.49 15.34 2.83
N TYR A 102 -4.23 15.12 2.48
CA TYR A 102 -3.09 15.48 3.32
C TYR A 102 -2.18 16.54 2.72
N GLY A 103 -2.41 16.91 1.47
CA GLY A 103 -1.48 17.76 0.74
C GLY A 103 -1.55 19.25 1.05
N ASP A 104 -2.60 19.69 1.71
CA ASP A 104 -2.86 21.12 1.96
C ASP A 104 -2.31 21.61 3.30
N ASP A 105 -1.53 20.84 3.99
CA ASP A 105 -0.99 21.22 5.29
C ASP A 105 0.31 21.99 5.24
#